data_53cf2f7871d2caeeb7bab9cd3ac15e90
#
_entry.id   53cf2f7871d2caeeb7bab9cd3ac15e90
#
_cell.length_a   1.000
_cell.length_b   1.000
_cell.length_c   1.000
_cell.angle_alpha   90.00
_cell.angle_beta   90.00
_cell.angle_gamma   90.00
#
_symmetry.space_group_name_H-M   'P 1'
#
loop_
_entity.id
_entity.type
_entity.pdbx_description
1 polymer ?
#
loop_
_entity_poly.entity_id
_entity_poly.type
_entity_poly.pdbx_seq_one_letter_code
_entity_poly.pdbx_strand_id
1 'polypeptide(L)'
;MQFGYTIVYVPDVAASLAFFSQAFGIATRFLHPSGSYGELDTGATTLAFADHALGHANFSGGHVAASESAQPLGVEIALVSSDVAQAYASALAAGATALAAPTTKPWGQVV
;
A
#
# COMPACT_ATOMS: atom_id res chain seq x y z
N MET A 1 -15.85 -5.05 18.37
CA MET A 1 -15.06 -4.12 17.53
C MET A 1 -14.38 -4.94 16.45
N GLN A 2 -14.25 -4.43 15.24
CA GLN A 2 -13.68 -5.14 14.08
C GLN A 2 -12.68 -4.23 13.37
N PHE A 3 -11.51 -4.77 12.96
CA PHE A 3 -10.57 -4.04 12.13
C PHE A 3 -11.10 -3.98 10.69
N GLY A 4 -11.32 -2.77 10.16
CA GLY A 4 -11.98 -2.58 8.87
C GLY A 4 -11.08 -2.07 7.77
N TYR A 5 -10.30 -1.04 8.04
CA TYR A 5 -9.54 -0.32 7.02
C TYR A 5 -8.13 0.04 7.49
N THR A 6 -7.19 -0.06 6.55
CA THR A 6 -5.93 0.70 6.56
C THR A 6 -6.00 1.71 5.42
N ILE A 7 -5.85 3.00 5.72
CA ILE A 7 -5.90 4.06 4.72
C ILE A 7 -4.51 4.71 4.62
N VAL A 8 -3.93 4.69 3.44
CA VAL A 8 -2.63 5.31 3.15
C VAL A 8 -2.86 6.59 2.37
N TYR A 9 -2.33 7.70 2.85
CA TYR A 9 -2.39 8.98 2.13
C TYR A 9 -1.30 9.07 1.08
N VAL A 10 -1.70 9.33 -0.16
CA VAL A 10 -0.84 9.28 -1.34
C VAL A 10 -1.05 10.51 -2.23
N PRO A 11 -0.07 10.87 -3.07
CA PRO A 11 -0.24 11.98 -4.01
C PRO A 11 -1.21 11.67 -5.16
N ASP A 12 -1.37 10.38 -5.54
CA ASP A 12 -2.23 9.94 -6.64
C ASP A 12 -2.85 8.58 -6.31
N VAL A 13 -4.16 8.59 -6.04
CA VAL A 13 -4.92 7.40 -5.66
C VAL A 13 -5.02 6.42 -6.82
N ALA A 14 -5.31 6.89 -8.04
CA ALA A 14 -5.46 6.02 -9.20
C ALA A 14 -4.12 5.34 -9.55
N ALA A 15 -3.02 6.07 -9.50
CA ALA A 15 -1.68 5.51 -9.72
C ALA A 15 -1.31 4.47 -8.66
N SER A 16 -1.68 4.70 -7.40
CA SER A 16 -1.45 3.74 -6.32
C SER A 16 -2.25 2.45 -6.51
N LEU A 17 -3.53 2.55 -6.87
CA LEU A 17 -4.36 1.39 -7.21
C LEU A 17 -3.78 0.60 -8.39
N ALA A 18 -3.36 1.29 -9.46
CA ALA A 18 -2.76 0.67 -10.63
C ALA A 18 -1.45 -0.05 -10.29
N PHE A 19 -0.60 0.56 -9.45
CA PHE A 19 0.62 -0.08 -8.97
C PHE A 19 0.35 -1.41 -8.28
N PHE A 20 -0.58 -1.46 -7.31
CA PHE A 20 -0.90 -2.69 -6.58
C PHE A 20 -1.51 -3.76 -7.49
N SER A 21 -2.30 -3.35 -8.49
CA SER A 21 -2.83 -4.27 -9.49
C SER A 21 -1.71 -4.88 -10.34
N GLN A 22 -0.77 -4.07 -10.82
CA GLN A 22 0.36 -4.52 -11.66
C GLN A 22 1.38 -5.34 -10.87
N ALA A 23 1.73 -4.88 -9.67
CA ALA A 23 2.76 -5.50 -8.84
C ALA A 23 2.30 -6.82 -8.22
N PHE A 24 1.05 -6.90 -7.76
CA PHE A 24 0.57 -7.99 -6.90
C PHE A 24 -0.72 -8.65 -7.40
N GLY A 25 -1.30 -8.20 -8.52
CA GLY A 25 -2.54 -8.73 -9.06
C GLY A 25 -3.77 -8.42 -8.18
N ILE A 26 -3.70 -7.45 -7.27
CA ILE A 26 -4.80 -7.07 -6.40
C ILE A 26 -5.74 -6.12 -7.16
N ALA A 27 -7.00 -6.52 -7.33
CA ALA A 27 -7.97 -5.73 -8.07
C ALA A 27 -8.39 -4.46 -7.32
N THR A 28 -8.69 -3.41 -8.06
CA THR A 28 -9.40 -2.24 -7.54
C THR A 28 -10.84 -2.63 -7.25
N ARG A 29 -11.29 -2.47 -6.01
CA ARG A 29 -12.69 -2.67 -5.61
C ARG A 29 -13.53 -1.44 -5.86
N PHE A 30 -12.99 -0.25 -5.58
CA PHE A 30 -13.69 1.03 -5.68
C PHE A 30 -12.71 2.16 -5.99
N LEU A 31 -13.14 3.10 -6.82
CA LEU A 31 -12.51 4.40 -6.99
C LEU A 31 -13.60 5.46 -7.00
N HIS A 32 -13.54 6.40 -6.05
CA HIS A 32 -14.49 7.49 -5.97
C HIS A 32 -14.38 8.39 -7.22
N PRO A 33 -15.49 8.90 -7.77
CA PRO A 33 -15.47 9.74 -8.99
C PRO A 33 -14.59 10.98 -8.90
N SER A 34 -14.37 11.53 -7.68
CA SER A 34 -13.44 12.65 -7.46
C SER A 34 -11.97 12.28 -7.62
N GLY A 35 -11.64 10.98 -7.61
CA GLY A 35 -10.25 10.51 -7.58
C GLY A 35 -9.55 10.64 -6.22
N SER A 36 -10.23 11.16 -5.19
CA SER A 36 -9.62 11.44 -3.87
C SER A 36 -9.56 10.23 -2.93
N TYR A 37 -10.26 9.14 -3.26
CA TYR A 37 -10.32 7.92 -2.44
C TYR A 37 -10.53 6.69 -3.30
N GLY A 38 -9.86 5.59 -2.96
CA GLY A 38 -10.02 4.31 -3.63
C GLY A 38 -9.64 3.12 -2.76
N GLU A 39 -10.16 1.95 -3.11
CA GLU A 39 -10.03 0.71 -2.34
C GLU A 39 -9.52 -0.43 -3.21
N LEU A 40 -8.65 -1.23 -2.64
CA LEU A 40 -8.25 -2.52 -3.18
C LEU A 40 -9.17 -3.64 -2.66
N ASP A 41 -9.33 -4.68 -3.44
CA ASP A 41 -10.01 -5.91 -3.02
C ASP A 41 -9.04 -6.80 -2.24
N THR A 42 -8.95 -6.56 -0.93
CA THR A 42 -8.05 -7.25 -0.01
C THR A 42 -8.78 -8.17 0.99
N GLY A 43 -10.04 -8.51 0.70
CA GLY A 43 -10.84 -9.41 1.54
C GLY A 43 -11.53 -8.70 2.70
N ALA A 44 -11.49 -9.30 3.90
CA ALA A 44 -12.25 -8.82 5.06
C ALA A 44 -11.77 -7.49 5.63
N THR A 45 -10.49 -7.15 5.43
CA THR A 45 -9.90 -5.88 5.82
C THR A 45 -9.45 -5.13 4.57
N THR A 46 -9.85 -3.88 4.44
CA THR A 46 -9.61 -3.08 3.25
C THR A 46 -8.30 -2.31 3.34
N LEU A 47 -7.43 -2.46 2.35
CA LEU A 47 -6.36 -1.51 2.08
C LEU A 47 -6.90 -0.45 1.11
N ALA A 48 -6.88 0.80 1.54
CA ALA A 48 -7.40 1.94 0.78
C ALA A 48 -6.34 3.03 0.64
N PHE A 49 -6.53 3.86 -0.38
CA PHE A 49 -5.73 5.05 -0.61
C PHE A 49 -6.63 6.30 -0.60
N ALA A 50 -6.12 7.37 -0.02
CA ALA A 50 -6.74 8.68 -0.05
C ALA A 50 -5.71 9.74 -0.45
N ASP A 51 -6.13 10.81 -1.08
CA ASP A 51 -5.21 11.90 -1.41
C ASP A 51 -4.80 12.71 -0.16
N HIS A 52 -3.71 13.45 -0.28
CA HIS A 52 -3.21 14.26 0.83
C HIS A 52 -4.18 15.37 1.24
N ALA A 53 -5.01 15.89 0.32
CA ALA A 53 -5.99 16.92 0.63
C ALA A 53 -7.06 16.37 1.60
N LEU A 54 -7.52 15.13 1.37
CA LEU A 54 -8.44 14.45 2.29
C LEU A 54 -7.78 14.19 3.65
N GLY A 55 -6.50 13.79 3.67
CA GLY A 55 -5.74 13.62 4.90
C GLY A 55 -5.62 14.91 5.70
N HIS A 56 -5.31 16.02 5.05
CA HIS A 56 -5.24 17.33 5.70
C HIS A 56 -6.62 17.79 6.25
N ALA A 57 -7.70 17.42 5.59
CA ALA A 57 -9.05 17.68 6.11
C ALA A 57 -9.40 16.86 7.35
N ASN A 58 -8.86 15.64 7.46
CA ASN A 58 -9.13 14.72 8.57
C ASN A 58 -8.27 15.00 9.81
N PHE A 59 -7.08 15.57 9.66
CA PHE A 59 -6.15 15.82 10.77
C PHE A 59 -5.91 17.31 10.95
N SER A 60 -6.30 17.87 12.09
CA SER A 60 -5.98 19.25 12.43
C SER A 60 -4.46 19.40 12.61
N GLY A 61 -3.75 20.02 11.74
CA GLY A 61 -2.28 20.11 11.74
C GLY A 61 -1.64 19.24 10.66
N GLY A 62 -2.44 18.54 9.86
CA GLY A 62 -1.98 17.77 8.73
C GLY A 62 -1.32 16.43 9.12
N HIS A 63 -0.55 15.87 8.20
CA HIS A 63 0.21 14.65 8.37
C HIS A 63 1.54 14.75 7.61
N VAL A 64 2.48 13.88 7.91
CA VAL A 64 3.72 13.75 7.14
C VAL A 64 3.46 12.80 5.96
N ALA A 65 3.65 13.29 4.75
CA ALA A 65 3.59 12.44 3.57
C ALA A 65 4.78 11.45 3.57
N ALA A 66 4.52 10.19 3.26
CA ALA A 66 5.58 9.17 3.25
C ALA A 66 6.72 9.53 2.27
N SER A 67 6.39 10.15 1.13
CA SER A 67 7.35 10.62 0.13
C SER A 67 8.23 11.79 0.60
N GLU A 68 7.83 12.51 1.65
CA GLU A 68 8.56 13.66 2.21
C GLU A 68 9.37 13.29 3.45
N SER A 69 9.21 12.06 3.95
CA SER A 69 9.96 11.59 5.10
C SER A 69 11.36 11.13 4.71
N ALA A 70 12.37 11.59 5.42
CA ALA A 70 13.76 11.16 5.24
C ALA A 70 14.00 9.71 5.71
N GLN A 71 13.06 9.14 6.47
CA GLN A 71 13.12 7.78 7.00
C GLN A 71 11.78 7.08 6.81
N PRO A 72 11.75 5.74 6.77
CA PRO A 72 10.49 5.00 6.78
C PRO A 72 9.61 5.43 7.97
N LEU A 73 8.32 5.59 7.72
CA LEU A 73 7.35 5.83 8.79
C LEU A 73 7.23 4.55 9.65
N GLY A 74 6.80 4.70 10.91
CA GLY A 74 6.71 3.59 11.88
C GLY A 74 5.55 2.62 11.57
N VAL A 75 5.29 2.32 10.32
CA VAL A 75 4.25 1.41 9.83
C VAL A 75 4.75 0.63 8.63
N GLU A 76 4.40 -0.63 8.54
CA GLU A 76 4.57 -1.45 7.34
C GLU A 76 3.28 -2.18 6.99
N ILE A 77 3.07 -2.48 5.72
CA ILE A 77 1.95 -3.27 5.22
C ILE A 77 2.53 -4.55 4.65
N ALA A 78 2.19 -5.68 5.26
CA ALA A 78 2.64 -6.99 4.83
C ALA A 78 1.58 -7.66 3.95
N LEU A 79 1.98 -8.11 2.77
CA LEU A 79 1.18 -8.95 1.90
C LEU A 79 1.70 -10.38 1.98
N VAL A 80 0.79 -11.35 2.02
CA VAL A 80 1.16 -12.78 2.08
C VAL A 80 1.05 -13.38 0.69
N SER A 81 2.11 -14.06 0.25
CA SER A 81 2.17 -14.75 -1.04
C SER A 81 2.64 -16.18 -0.86
N SER A 82 2.14 -17.10 -1.71
CA SER A 82 2.69 -18.45 -1.83
C SER A 82 4.04 -18.49 -2.58
N ASP A 83 4.36 -17.42 -3.31
CA ASP A 83 5.63 -17.24 -4.04
C ASP A 83 6.16 -15.82 -3.83
N VAL A 84 6.95 -15.66 -2.77
CA VAL A 84 7.52 -14.36 -2.38
C VAL A 84 8.53 -13.87 -3.42
N ALA A 85 9.30 -14.77 -4.02
CA ALA A 85 10.30 -14.41 -5.02
C ALA A 85 9.65 -13.84 -6.28
N GLN A 86 8.56 -14.46 -6.76
CA GLN A 86 7.80 -13.96 -7.89
C GLN A 86 7.10 -12.63 -7.56
N ALA A 87 6.49 -12.51 -6.37
CA ALA A 87 5.85 -11.26 -5.94
C ALA A 87 6.86 -10.11 -5.86
N TYR A 88 8.05 -10.36 -5.33
CA TYR A 88 9.15 -9.39 -5.29
C TYR A 88 9.57 -8.94 -6.69
N ALA A 89 9.80 -9.91 -7.61
CA ALA A 89 10.17 -9.60 -9.00
C ALA A 89 9.08 -8.77 -9.71
N SER A 90 7.81 -9.10 -9.52
CA SER A 90 6.68 -8.36 -10.08
C SER A 90 6.59 -6.94 -9.52
N ALA A 91 6.82 -6.76 -8.23
CA ALA A 91 6.84 -5.44 -7.60
C ALA A 91 7.94 -4.55 -8.19
N LEU A 92 9.16 -5.07 -8.36
CA LEU A 92 10.27 -4.34 -8.98
C LEU A 92 9.95 -3.97 -10.44
N ALA A 93 9.38 -4.90 -11.20
CA ALA A 93 8.98 -4.66 -12.58
C ALA A 93 7.89 -3.56 -12.69
N ALA A 94 7.02 -3.45 -11.68
CA ALA A 94 6.00 -2.40 -11.59
C ALA A 94 6.52 -1.06 -11.04
N GLY A 95 7.80 -0.98 -10.66
CA GLY A 95 8.44 0.26 -10.23
C GLY A 95 8.69 0.40 -8.72
N ALA A 96 8.55 -0.68 -7.94
CA ALA A 96 8.92 -0.64 -6.52
C ALA A 96 10.43 -0.46 -6.33
N THR A 97 10.81 0.20 -5.24
CA THR A 97 12.21 0.29 -4.80
C THR A 97 12.52 -0.85 -3.84
N ALA A 98 13.55 -1.64 -4.14
CA ALA A 98 14.00 -2.70 -3.26
C ALA A 98 14.66 -2.13 -2.01
N LEU A 99 14.24 -2.58 -0.83
CA LEU A 99 14.94 -2.34 0.44
C LEU A 99 15.86 -3.51 0.79
N ALA A 100 15.38 -4.74 0.59
CA ALA A 100 16.14 -5.98 0.77
C ALA A 100 15.60 -7.06 -0.17
N ALA A 101 16.46 -7.99 -0.55
CA ALA A 101 16.03 -9.19 -1.27
C ALA A 101 15.31 -10.16 -0.32
N PRO A 102 14.38 -11.00 -0.84
CA PRO A 102 13.73 -12.02 -0.03
C PRO A 102 14.74 -12.91 0.70
N THR A 103 14.55 -13.10 1.98
CA THR A 103 15.41 -13.95 2.82
C THR A 103 14.57 -14.82 3.75
N THR A 104 15.07 -16.02 4.02
CA THR A 104 14.45 -16.90 5.02
C THR A 104 14.82 -16.42 6.42
N LYS A 105 13.82 -16.13 7.23
CA LYS A 105 13.99 -15.73 8.63
C LYS A 105 14.21 -16.94 9.54
N PRO A 106 14.80 -16.75 10.74
CA PRO A 106 15.04 -17.86 11.69
C PRO A 106 13.80 -18.66 12.07
N TRP A 107 12.62 -18.06 11.99
CA TRP A 107 11.33 -18.72 12.24
C TRP A 107 10.70 -19.38 11.00
N GLY A 108 11.43 -19.44 9.85
CA GLY A 108 11.08 -20.21 8.67
C GLY A 108 10.30 -19.48 7.58
N GLN A 109 9.81 -18.26 7.82
CA GLN A 109 9.17 -17.45 6.79
C GLN A 109 10.18 -16.83 5.84
N VAL A 110 9.81 -16.74 4.57
CA VAL A 110 10.52 -15.93 3.56
C VAL A 110 9.88 -14.54 3.54
N VAL A 111 10.66 -13.52 3.77
CA VAL A 111 10.24 -12.11 3.75
C VAL A 111 11.29 -11.26 3.06
#